data_a2805041baacc096887fea02efb6c9a9
#
_entry.id   a2805041baacc096887fea02efb6c9a9
#
_cell.length_a   1.000
_cell.length_b   1.000
_cell.length_c   1.000
_cell.angle_alpha   90.00
_cell.angle_beta   90.00
_cell.angle_gamma   90.00
#
_symmetry.space_group_name_H-M   'P 1'
#
loop_
_entity.id
_entity.type
_entity.pdbx_description
1 polymer ?
#
loop_
_entity_poly.entity_id
_entity_poly.type
_entity_poly.pdbx_seq_one_letter_code
_entity_poly.pdbx_strand_id
1 'polypeptide(L)'
;MGEMQAEAGQGQASMAPVGEGPAGLAAMERPVTGAIHHVELWVPNLDRAIVSWGWLLTSLGYRMFQDWPGGRSWRSGHAYIVVEQSPARTASRHDRCRPGLNHLAFHVASRRQVDELTAEALLHGWKLMFSDLHPFAGGPQHYAAYLENADGFEAELVAD
;
A
#
# COMPACT_ATOMS: atom_id res chain seq x y z
N MET A 1 -24.77 35.95 -0.56
CA MET A 1 -23.36 35.55 -0.73
C MET A 1 -22.86 35.18 0.66
N GLY A 2 -22.80 33.91 0.95
CA GLY A 2 -22.29 33.38 2.21
C GLY A 2 -21.22 32.35 1.86
N GLU A 3 -19.98 32.68 2.16
CA GLU A 3 -18.85 31.79 2.02
C GLU A 3 -18.97 30.66 3.07
N MET A 4 -19.12 29.42 2.62
CA MET A 4 -18.96 28.25 3.46
C MET A 4 -17.46 27.91 3.52
N GLN A 5 -16.83 28.28 4.63
CA GLN A 5 -15.50 27.78 4.97
C GLN A 5 -15.65 26.32 5.42
N ALA A 6 -15.00 25.40 4.69
CA ALA A 6 -14.85 24.02 5.11
C ALA A 6 -13.77 23.96 6.21
N GLU A 7 -14.18 23.76 7.46
CA GLU A 7 -13.26 23.44 8.53
C GLU A 7 -12.79 21.99 8.37
N ALA A 8 -11.51 21.82 8.04
CA ALA A 8 -10.82 20.54 8.11
C ALA A 8 -10.63 20.19 9.59
N GLY A 9 -11.47 19.29 10.10
CA GLY A 9 -11.34 18.76 11.45
C GLY A 9 -10.09 17.89 11.58
N GLN A 10 -9.03 18.45 12.16
CA GLN A 10 -7.86 17.69 12.58
C GLN A 10 -8.20 16.91 13.85
N GLY A 11 -8.60 15.66 13.70
CA GLY A 11 -8.71 14.70 14.79
C GLY A 11 -7.32 14.20 15.16
N GLN A 12 -6.63 14.87 16.08
CA GLN A 12 -5.41 14.34 16.71
C GLN A 12 -5.81 13.21 17.66
N ALA A 13 -5.67 11.96 17.22
CA ALA A 13 -5.70 10.82 18.13
C ALA A 13 -4.36 10.74 18.87
N SER A 14 -4.39 11.02 20.18
CA SER A 14 -3.28 10.76 21.08
C SER A 14 -3.10 9.25 21.23
N MET A 15 -2.04 8.70 20.67
CA MET A 15 -1.71 7.28 20.78
C MET A 15 -0.56 7.07 21.77
N ALA A 16 -0.82 6.23 22.79
CA ALA A 16 0.21 5.71 23.67
C ALA A 16 1.07 4.67 22.91
N PRO A 17 2.39 4.64 23.10
CA PRO A 17 3.25 3.65 22.44
C PRO A 17 3.04 2.27 23.05
N VAL A 18 2.88 1.26 22.20
CA VAL A 18 2.90 -0.15 22.59
C VAL A 18 4.36 -0.53 22.87
N GLY A 19 4.59 -1.15 24.03
CA GLY A 19 5.89 -1.38 24.63
C GLY A 19 6.90 -2.12 23.72
N GLU A 20 8.11 -1.60 23.74
CA GLU A 20 9.28 -2.17 23.10
C GLU A 20 9.82 -3.34 23.91
N GLY A 21 9.89 -4.53 23.27
CA GLY A 21 10.68 -5.66 23.79
C GLY A 21 12.13 -5.56 23.28
N PRO A 22 13.15 -5.96 24.07
CA PRO A 22 14.54 -5.78 23.71
C PRO A 22 15.04 -6.90 22.80
N ALA A 23 15.24 -6.60 21.49
CA ALA A 23 16.14 -7.38 20.63
C ALA A 23 16.58 -6.52 19.41
N GLY A 24 17.84 -6.12 19.41
CA GLY A 24 18.62 -5.85 18.21
C GLY A 24 18.12 -4.72 17.31
N LEU A 25 18.08 -3.49 17.78
CA LEU A 25 18.03 -2.29 16.95
C LEU A 25 19.39 -2.13 16.25
N ALA A 26 19.53 -2.70 15.05
CA ALA A 26 20.47 -2.14 14.08
C ALA A 26 20.11 -0.66 13.94
N ALA A 27 21.08 0.23 14.17
CA ALA A 27 20.89 1.67 14.11
C ALA A 27 20.23 2.01 12.77
N MET A 28 18.94 2.37 12.80
CA MET A 28 18.25 2.81 11.59
C MET A 28 18.92 4.12 11.16
N GLU A 29 19.56 4.10 10.00
CA GLU A 29 20.09 5.31 9.37
C GLU A 29 19.01 6.38 9.34
N ARG A 30 19.40 7.65 9.58
CA ARG A 30 18.44 8.76 9.52
C ARG A 30 17.83 8.85 8.12
N PRO A 31 16.52 9.16 8.00
CA PRO A 31 15.91 9.33 6.69
C PRO A 31 16.59 10.45 5.91
N VAL A 32 16.82 10.19 4.64
CA VAL A 32 17.39 11.20 3.72
C VAL A 32 16.32 12.25 3.42
N THR A 33 16.71 13.54 3.46
CA THR A 33 15.80 14.65 3.08
C THR A 33 15.24 14.42 1.68
N GLY A 34 13.92 14.45 1.53
CA GLY A 34 13.22 14.18 0.27
C GLY A 34 12.78 12.72 0.08
N ALA A 35 13.19 11.80 0.95
CA ALA A 35 12.64 10.44 0.96
C ALA A 35 11.13 10.47 1.28
N ILE A 36 10.39 9.51 0.72
CA ILE A 36 8.97 9.36 1.01
C ILE A 36 8.79 8.99 2.49
N HIS A 37 7.97 9.78 3.20
CA HIS A 37 7.60 9.50 4.59
C HIS A 37 6.46 8.49 4.65
N HIS A 38 5.38 8.72 3.91
CA HIS A 38 4.26 7.79 3.78
C HIS A 38 3.49 8.02 2.49
N VAL A 39 2.69 7.01 2.13
CA VAL A 39 1.65 7.09 1.12
C VAL A 39 0.34 6.75 1.79
N GLU A 40 -0.71 7.53 1.52
CA GLU A 40 -2.05 7.29 2.03
C GLU A 40 -3.01 6.92 0.89
N LEU A 41 -3.69 5.79 1.04
CA LEU A 41 -4.65 5.23 0.11
C LEU A 41 -6.05 5.30 0.73
N TRP A 42 -6.95 6.07 0.15
CA TRP A 42 -8.34 6.08 0.56
C TRP A 42 -9.11 4.98 -0.13
N VAL A 43 -9.61 4.03 0.66
CA VAL A 43 -10.29 2.83 0.18
C VAL A 43 -11.79 2.88 0.44
N PRO A 44 -12.61 2.26 -0.41
CA PRO A 44 -14.07 2.25 -0.23
C PRO A 44 -14.55 1.34 0.91
N ASN A 45 -13.77 0.32 1.26
CA ASN A 45 -14.09 -0.64 2.32
C ASN A 45 -12.80 -1.08 3.01
N LEU A 46 -12.66 -0.74 4.29
CA LEU A 46 -11.44 -1.00 5.06
C LEU A 46 -11.20 -2.50 5.27
N ASP A 47 -12.23 -3.28 5.62
CA ASP A 47 -12.07 -4.72 5.89
C ASP A 47 -11.54 -5.46 4.66
N ARG A 48 -12.12 -5.17 3.48
CA ARG A 48 -11.65 -5.74 2.21
C ARG A 48 -10.23 -5.30 1.86
N ALA A 49 -9.93 -4.03 2.10
CA ALA A 49 -8.59 -3.49 1.85
C ALA A 49 -7.55 -4.09 2.79
N ILE A 50 -7.90 -4.39 4.05
CA ILE A 50 -7.02 -5.10 4.99
C ILE A 50 -6.71 -6.52 4.46
N VAL A 51 -7.67 -7.22 3.88
CA VAL A 51 -7.42 -8.54 3.29
C VAL A 51 -6.42 -8.46 2.14
N SER A 52 -6.59 -7.51 1.22
CA SER A 52 -5.71 -7.40 0.05
C SER A 52 -4.39 -6.69 0.37
N TRP A 53 -4.44 -5.44 0.80
CA TRP A 53 -3.24 -4.65 1.11
C TRP A 53 -2.48 -5.18 2.33
N GLY A 54 -3.20 -5.63 3.37
CA GLY A 54 -2.57 -6.18 4.57
C GLY A 54 -1.77 -7.44 4.28
N TRP A 55 -2.32 -8.36 3.47
CA TRP A 55 -1.59 -9.52 3.00
C TRP A 55 -0.36 -9.10 2.18
N LEU A 56 -0.55 -8.28 1.14
CA LEU A 56 0.53 -7.89 0.24
C LEU A 56 1.68 -7.22 0.99
N LEU A 57 1.39 -6.21 1.80
CA LEU A 57 2.41 -5.46 2.53
C LEU A 57 3.13 -6.35 3.54
N THR A 58 2.43 -7.26 4.22
CA THR A 58 3.04 -8.21 5.15
C THR A 58 3.96 -9.19 4.42
N SER A 59 3.55 -9.71 3.27
CA SER A 59 4.35 -10.60 2.42
C SER A 59 5.61 -9.90 1.86
N LEU A 60 5.55 -8.58 1.70
CA LEU A 60 6.69 -7.72 1.33
C LEU A 60 7.56 -7.30 2.54
N GLY A 61 7.29 -7.83 3.74
CA GLY A 61 8.08 -7.57 4.94
C GLY A 61 7.71 -6.28 5.69
N TYR A 62 6.63 -5.61 5.31
CA TYR A 62 6.09 -4.53 6.12
C TYR A 62 5.46 -5.09 7.40
N ARG A 63 5.55 -4.33 8.49
CA ARG A 63 4.93 -4.66 9.77
C ARG A 63 3.80 -3.70 10.08
N MET A 64 2.71 -4.20 10.65
CA MET A 64 1.62 -3.34 11.12
C MET A 64 2.19 -2.27 12.05
N PHE A 65 1.78 -1.02 11.85
CA PHE A 65 2.33 0.13 12.55
C PHE A 65 1.27 0.89 13.35
N GLN A 66 0.14 1.21 12.75
CA GLN A 66 -0.98 1.90 13.40
C GLN A 66 -2.28 1.20 13.04
N ASP A 67 -3.25 1.22 13.98
CA ASP A 67 -4.57 0.65 13.81
C ASP A 67 -5.59 1.55 14.50
N TRP A 68 -6.62 1.99 13.75
CA TRP A 68 -7.71 2.82 14.27
C TRP A 68 -9.02 2.47 13.53
N PRO A 69 -10.22 2.88 14.03
CA PRO A 69 -11.49 2.44 13.44
C PRO A 69 -11.67 2.75 11.95
N GLY A 70 -11.03 3.81 11.44
CA GLY A 70 -11.13 4.23 10.03
C GLY A 70 -9.98 3.78 9.15
N GLY A 71 -8.90 3.19 9.70
CA GLY A 71 -7.73 2.90 8.91
C GLY A 71 -6.69 2.04 9.60
N ARG A 72 -5.70 1.64 8.82
CA ARG A 72 -4.54 0.87 9.27
C ARG A 72 -3.30 1.25 8.47
N SER A 73 -2.13 1.14 9.07
CA SER A 73 -0.86 1.38 8.36
C SER A 73 0.15 0.27 8.58
N TRP A 74 1.05 0.11 7.61
CA TRP A 74 2.17 -0.84 7.65
C TRP A 74 3.45 -0.11 7.33
N ARG A 75 4.51 -0.39 8.07
CA ARG A 75 5.82 0.27 7.98
C ARG A 75 6.90 -0.71 7.48
N SER A 76 7.75 -0.21 6.58
CA SER A 76 9.03 -0.82 6.23
C SER A 76 10.11 0.26 6.24
N GLY A 77 11.16 0.07 7.03
CA GLY A 77 12.18 1.09 7.22
C GLY A 77 11.59 2.41 7.74
N HIS A 78 11.87 3.51 7.02
CA HIS A 78 11.41 4.85 7.38
C HIS A 78 10.05 5.24 6.78
N ALA A 79 9.59 4.51 5.77
CA ALA A 79 8.33 4.80 5.09
C ALA A 79 7.20 3.88 5.58
N TYR A 80 5.96 4.36 5.50
CA TYR A 80 4.79 3.52 5.76
C TYR A 80 3.66 3.80 4.75
N ILE A 81 2.78 2.83 4.62
CA ILE A 81 1.59 2.93 3.77
C ILE A 81 0.37 2.91 4.68
N VAL A 82 -0.48 3.90 4.49
CA VAL A 82 -1.77 4.05 5.16
C VAL A 82 -2.88 3.58 4.22
N VAL A 83 -3.81 2.82 4.76
CA VAL A 83 -5.05 2.45 4.09
C VAL A 83 -6.19 2.96 4.96
N GLU A 84 -7.01 3.87 4.44
CA GLU A 84 -8.06 4.54 5.19
C GLU A 84 -9.40 4.55 4.45
N GLN A 85 -10.47 4.23 5.16
CA GLN A 85 -11.84 4.45 4.70
C GLN A 85 -12.31 5.84 5.14
N SER A 86 -11.77 6.88 4.48
CA SER A 86 -12.08 8.26 4.81
C SER A 86 -13.54 8.62 4.51
N PRO A 87 -14.26 9.31 5.41
CA PRO A 87 -15.60 9.82 5.14
C PRO A 87 -15.63 10.92 4.07
N ALA A 88 -14.50 11.59 3.81
CA ALA A 88 -14.37 12.63 2.80
C ALA A 88 -14.23 12.08 1.36
N ARG A 89 -14.15 10.77 1.21
CA ARG A 89 -14.04 10.13 -0.11
C ARG A 89 -15.28 10.39 -0.96
N THR A 90 -15.08 10.81 -2.21
CA THR A 90 -16.17 11.14 -3.15
C THR A 90 -16.46 10.03 -4.17
N ALA A 91 -15.59 8.99 -4.24
CA ALA A 91 -15.76 7.88 -5.18
C ALA A 91 -15.84 6.55 -4.42
N SER A 92 -16.55 5.59 -5.02
CA SER A 92 -16.73 4.23 -4.47
C SER A 92 -15.68 3.24 -4.96
N ARG A 93 -14.82 3.64 -5.88
CA ARG A 93 -13.73 2.82 -6.45
C ARG A 93 -12.58 3.72 -6.89
N HIS A 94 -11.37 3.22 -6.78
CA HIS A 94 -10.21 3.84 -7.40
C HIS A 94 -10.23 3.63 -8.92
N ASP A 95 -9.82 4.66 -9.66
CA ASP A 95 -9.67 4.62 -11.12
C ASP A 95 -8.24 5.03 -11.47
N ARG A 96 -7.39 4.05 -11.71
CA ARG A 96 -5.98 4.26 -12.05
C ARG A 96 -5.75 4.98 -13.38
N CYS A 97 -6.77 5.08 -14.22
CA CYS A 97 -6.71 5.79 -15.50
C CYS A 97 -7.02 7.29 -15.37
N ARG A 98 -7.41 7.76 -14.19
CA ARG A 98 -7.57 9.19 -13.90
C ARG A 98 -6.25 9.82 -13.44
N PRO A 99 -6.08 11.14 -13.59
CA PRO A 99 -4.96 11.84 -12.97
C PRO A 99 -4.87 11.55 -11.47
N GLY A 100 -3.69 11.13 -10.99
CA GLY A 100 -3.45 10.73 -9.61
C GLY A 100 -2.54 9.51 -9.52
N LEU A 101 -2.79 8.64 -8.55
CA LEU A 101 -2.04 7.40 -8.40
C LEU A 101 -2.44 6.41 -9.52
N ASN A 102 -1.48 6.00 -10.33
CA ASN A 102 -1.68 4.88 -11.26
C ASN A 102 -1.45 3.55 -10.55
N HIS A 103 -0.23 3.32 -9.99
CA HIS A 103 0.10 2.13 -9.22
C HIS A 103 1.19 2.42 -8.16
N LEU A 104 1.41 1.45 -7.26
CA LEU A 104 2.57 1.39 -6.39
C LEU A 104 3.45 0.22 -6.80
N ALA A 105 4.72 0.49 -7.10
CA ALA A 105 5.71 -0.52 -7.43
C ALA A 105 6.57 -0.86 -6.20
N PHE A 106 6.80 -2.15 -5.98
CA PHE A 106 7.57 -2.69 -4.87
C PHE A 106 8.72 -3.57 -5.37
N HIS A 107 9.92 -3.37 -4.85
CA HIS A 107 11.00 -4.30 -5.05
C HIS A 107 10.69 -5.66 -4.41
N VAL A 108 11.00 -6.72 -5.15
CA VAL A 108 10.94 -8.10 -4.69
C VAL A 108 12.31 -8.74 -4.87
N ALA A 109 12.75 -9.55 -3.90
CA ALA A 109 14.12 -10.02 -3.83
C ALA A 109 14.54 -10.94 -5.00
N SER A 110 13.60 -11.54 -5.73
CA SER A 110 13.90 -12.43 -6.86
C SER A 110 12.69 -12.65 -7.77
N ARG A 111 12.95 -13.06 -9.01
CA ARG A 111 11.92 -13.48 -9.98
C ARG A 111 11.04 -14.60 -9.42
N ARG A 112 11.65 -15.59 -8.76
CA ARG A 112 10.92 -16.67 -8.09
C ARG A 112 9.90 -16.14 -7.07
N GLN A 113 10.28 -15.14 -6.28
CA GLN A 113 9.38 -14.55 -5.30
C GLN A 113 8.25 -13.74 -5.98
N VAL A 114 8.51 -13.10 -7.12
CA VAL A 114 7.43 -12.47 -7.93
C VAL A 114 6.41 -13.53 -8.34
N ASP A 115 6.87 -14.69 -8.84
CA ASP A 115 5.97 -15.76 -9.29
C ASP A 115 5.16 -16.36 -8.13
N GLU A 116 5.82 -16.63 -6.99
CA GLU A 116 5.19 -17.16 -5.76
C GLU A 116 4.11 -16.20 -5.24
N LEU A 117 4.44 -14.91 -5.10
CA LEU A 117 3.48 -13.89 -4.65
C LEU A 117 2.33 -13.69 -5.64
N THR A 118 2.61 -13.75 -6.95
CA THR A 118 1.58 -13.63 -7.98
C THR A 118 0.57 -14.77 -7.91
N ALA A 119 1.05 -16.00 -7.70
CA ALA A 119 0.18 -17.17 -7.57
C ALA A 119 -0.69 -17.09 -6.30
N GLU A 120 -0.12 -16.64 -5.19
CA GLU A 120 -0.82 -16.51 -3.90
C GLU A 120 -1.79 -15.32 -3.87
N ALA A 121 -1.49 -14.26 -4.58
CA ALA A 121 -2.27 -13.01 -4.62
C ALA A 121 -3.76 -13.23 -4.95
N LEU A 122 -4.08 -14.23 -5.78
CA LEU A 122 -5.44 -14.60 -6.14
C LEU A 122 -6.31 -14.99 -4.93
N LEU A 123 -5.69 -15.59 -3.89
CA LEU A 123 -6.38 -15.99 -2.66
C LEU A 123 -6.67 -14.79 -1.75
N HIS A 124 -6.04 -13.65 -2.01
CA HIS A 124 -6.09 -12.44 -1.17
C HIS A 124 -6.74 -11.24 -1.88
N GLY A 125 -7.58 -11.51 -2.88
CA GLY A 125 -8.40 -10.48 -3.54
C GLY A 125 -7.66 -9.64 -4.58
N TRP A 126 -6.50 -10.11 -5.05
CA TRP A 126 -5.77 -9.57 -6.19
C TRP A 126 -5.98 -10.44 -7.42
N LYS A 127 -5.89 -9.87 -8.61
CA LYS A 127 -5.84 -10.57 -9.89
C LYS A 127 -4.65 -10.08 -10.70
N LEU A 128 -4.03 -10.99 -11.44
CA LEU A 128 -2.98 -10.67 -12.39
C LEU A 128 -3.55 -9.89 -13.57
N MET A 129 -2.95 -8.73 -13.84
CA MET A 129 -3.19 -7.94 -15.05
C MET A 129 -2.20 -8.35 -16.13
N PHE A 130 -2.54 -8.05 -17.39
CA PHE A 130 -1.64 -8.31 -18.54
C PHE A 130 -1.08 -9.73 -18.58
N SER A 131 -1.92 -10.72 -18.26
CA SER A 131 -1.52 -12.14 -18.12
C SER A 131 -0.88 -12.72 -19.38
N ASP A 132 -1.23 -12.19 -20.56
CA ASP A 132 -0.66 -12.53 -21.86
C ASP A 132 0.75 -11.98 -22.09
N LEU A 133 1.13 -10.94 -21.34
CA LEU A 133 2.45 -10.30 -21.40
C LEU A 133 3.31 -10.57 -20.15
N HIS A 134 2.70 -11.11 -19.08
CA HIS A 134 3.41 -11.44 -17.83
C HIS A 134 4.53 -12.47 -18.12
N PRO A 135 5.73 -12.32 -17.55
CA PRO A 135 6.16 -11.32 -16.57
C PRO A 135 6.82 -10.07 -17.19
N PHE A 136 6.68 -9.83 -18.48
CA PHE A 136 7.38 -8.78 -19.22
C PHE A 136 6.46 -7.67 -19.75
N ALA A 137 5.31 -7.44 -19.09
CA ALA A 137 4.34 -6.40 -19.53
C ALA A 137 4.95 -4.98 -19.51
N GLY A 138 5.91 -4.70 -18.64
CA GLY A 138 6.67 -3.44 -18.59
C GLY A 138 7.83 -3.34 -19.57
N GLY A 139 8.09 -4.41 -20.37
CA GLY A 139 9.19 -4.46 -21.34
C GLY A 139 10.11 -5.67 -21.15
N PRO A 140 10.95 -6.00 -22.15
CA PRO A 140 11.65 -7.29 -22.25
C PRO A 140 12.72 -7.52 -21.15
N GLN A 141 13.11 -6.48 -20.42
CA GLN A 141 14.09 -6.56 -19.33
C GLN A 141 13.46 -6.25 -17.96
N HIS A 142 12.15 -6.02 -17.92
CA HIS A 142 11.41 -5.65 -16.71
C HIS A 142 10.60 -6.84 -16.22
N TYR A 143 11.16 -7.63 -15.29
CA TYR A 143 10.49 -8.78 -14.72
C TYR A 143 9.55 -8.35 -13.59
N ALA A 144 8.25 -8.30 -13.89
CA ALA A 144 7.27 -7.80 -12.93
C ALA A 144 5.92 -8.50 -13.04
N ALA A 145 5.15 -8.43 -11.95
CA ALA A 145 3.74 -8.76 -11.92
C ALA A 145 2.93 -7.51 -11.61
N TYR A 146 1.90 -7.24 -12.39
CA TYR A 146 0.92 -6.18 -12.17
C TYR A 146 -0.35 -6.80 -11.60
N LEU A 147 -0.74 -6.38 -10.40
CA LEU A 147 -1.86 -6.94 -9.65
C LEU A 147 -2.91 -5.86 -9.42
N GLU A 148 -4.18 -6.12 -9.76
CA GLU A 148 -5.30 -5.23 -9.44
C GLU A 148 -6.18 -5.85 -8.36
N ASN A 149 -6.54 -5.08 -7.33
CA ASN A 149 -7.48 -5.53 -6.31
C ASN A 149 -8.95 -5.17 -6.67
N ALA A 150 -9.89 -5.65 -5.86
CA ALA A 150 -11.32 -5.41 -6.08
C ALA A 150 -11.73 -3.93 -6.02
N ASP A 151 -10.92 -3.08 -5.39
CA ASP A 151 -11.16 -1.64 -5.28
C ASP A 151 -10.56 -0.83 -6.44
N GLY A 152 -9.87 -1.49 -7.38
CA GLY A 152 -9.27 -0.89 -8.58
C GLY A 152 -7.86 -0.32 -8.35
N PHE A 153 -7.25 -0.58 -7.21
CA PHE A 153 -5.85 -0.24 -6.99
C PHE A 153 -4.95 -1.25 -7.67
N GLU A 154 -3.87 -0.74 -8.26
CA GLU A 154 -2.83 -1.54 -8.88
C GLU A 154 -1.55 -1.52 -8.03
N ALA A 155 -0.97 -2.68 -7.86
CA ALA A 155 0.36 -2.88 -7.28
C ALA A 155 1.25 -3.61 -8.29
N GLU A 156 2.50 -3.19 -8.36
CA GLU A 156 3.51 -3.82 -9.20
C GLU A 156 4.58 -4.48 -8.33
N LEU A 157 4.93 -5.72 -8.61
CA LEU A 157 5.99 -6.47 -7.96
C LEU A 157 7.15 -6.61 -8.93
N VAL A 158 8.29 -5.99 -8.64
CA VAL A 158 9.45 -5.88 -9.55
C VAL A 158 10.63 -6.66 -8.99
N ALA A 159 11.20 -7.58 -9.79
CA ALA A 159 12.50 -8.19 -9.54
C ALA A 159 13.54 -7.63 -10.50
N ASP A 160 14.62 -7.07 -9.95
CA ASP A 160 15.81 -6.62 -10.68
C ASP A 160 16.65 -7.80 -11.20
#